data_c778816cd42dceec7b205c06122d3cd7
#
_entry.id   c778816cd42dceec7b205c06122d3cd7
#
_cell.length_a   1.000
_cell.length_b   1.000
_cell.length_c   1.000
_cell.angle_alpha   90.00
_cell.angle_beta   90.00
_cell.angle_gamma   90.00
#
_symmetry.space_group_name_H-M   'P 1'
#
loop_
_entity.id
_entity.type
_entity.pdbx_description
1 polymer ?
#
loop_
_entity_poly.entity_id
_entity_poly.type
_entity_poly.pdbx_seq_one_letter_code
_entity_poly.pdbx_strand_id
1 'polypeptide(L)'
;MPILQPNSGERLGDHYVAADVKSLTWGRLPTPGRDPILTIASGETVTVDTISHEGLMEDQGRDPLTYFASHGVAAGDVLEDLVELAASDVVHTRGPDGPHVVTGPIRVEGAKPGDILKIEYLDLTPRVPYGVVSSRHGLGCLAGERPVDDETGEAVRIISQFCTADIDNHTATMAWGENRRITFPLSPFMGLSGLTANTDVALNTIPPGAHGGNLDVRDLGQGSTMYLPVQVEGAGYYMGDPHFAQGNGEVSLTALEASLRTTVRLTVLSAAQSFPSTGRIDGPFGESDTHWIALGLDRDLDEAMKSCVREAIRILSEVAFVPESIAYLYLSAAGDFVVSQVVDDVKGVHCLIRKADFPAWV
;
A
#
# COMPACT_ATOMS: atom_id res chain seq x y z
N MET A 1 6.56 21.95 -7.08
CA MET A 1 6.39 21.60 -5.64
C MET A 1 7.77 21.54 -4.97
N PRO A 2 7.96 22.07 -3.73
CA PRO A 2 9.19 21.84 -2.97
C PRO A 2 9.26 20.37 -2.53
N ILE A 3 10.50 19.85 -2.43
CA ILE A 3 10.73 18.50 -1.88
C ILE A 3 10.38 18.49 -0.40
N LEU A 4 9.59 17.51 0.05
CA LEU A 4 9.26 17.34 1.46
C LEU A 4 10.32 16.46 2.15
N GLN A 5 11.43 17.09 2.50
CA GLN A 5 12.47 16.45 3.30
C GLN A 5 11.98 16.08 4.71
N PRO A 6 12.62 15.12 5.39
CA PRO A 6 12.31 14.82 6.78
C PRO A 6 12.28 16.08 7.64
N ASN A 7 11.30 16.15 8.55
CA ASN A 7 11.14 17.30 9.44
C ASN A 7 10.84 18.66 8.77
N SER A 8 10.57 18.70 7.47
CA SER A 8 10.17 19.91 6.72
C SER A 8 8.69 19.91 6.35
N GLY A 9 8.14 21.06 5.97
CA GLY A 9 6.78 21.22 5.47
C GLY A 9 5.68 21.04 6.52
N GLU A 10 4.43 21.03 6.07
CA GLU A 10 3.25 20.89 6.91
C GLU A 10 3.06 19.44 7.39
N ARG A 11 2.50 19.29 8.57
CA ARG A 11 2.17 18.03 9.23
C ARG A 11 0.78 18.18 9.81
N LEU A 12 -0.17 17.41 9.29
CA LEU A 12 -1.59 17.56 9.63
C LEU A 12 -2.01 16.75 10.87
N GLY A 13 -1.20 15.76 11.26
CA GLY A 13 -1.50 14.89 12.41
C GLY A 13 -1.09 15.51 13.75
N ASP A 14 -1.69 15.01 14.84
CA ASP A 14 -1.33 15.30 16.22
C ASP A 14 0.12 14.88 16.51
N HIS A 15 0.58 13.84 15.81
CA HIS A 15 1.93 13.27 15.90
C HIS A 15 2.59 13.24 14.53
N TYR A 16 3.92 13.12 14.53
CA TYR A 16 4.70 12.97 13.31
C TYR A 16 5.79 11.91 13.47
N VAL A 17 5.96 11.09 12.46
CA VAL A 17 7.02 10.08 12.34
C VAL A 17 7.77 10.32 11.03
N ALA A 18 9.06 10.67 11.14
CA ALA A 18 9.97 10.68 10.00
C ALA A 18 10.36 9.25 9.61
N ALA A 19 10.66 9.04 8.33
CA ALA A 19 11.20 7.77 7.84
C ALA A 19 12.70 7.65 8.11
N ASP A 20 13.12 7.86 9.37
CA ASP A 20 14.51 7.69 9.76
C ASP A 20 14.88 6.21 9.98
N VAL A 21 16.15 5.88 9.95
CA VAL A 21 16.67 4.50 10.05
C VAL A 21 16.16 3.76 11.29
N LYS A 22 15.83 4.46 12.38
CA LYS A 22 15.32 3.84 13.62
C LYS A 22 13.85 3.50 13.53
N SER A 23 13.10 4.25 12.72
CA SER A 23 11.68 4.06 12.50
C SER A 23 11.34 3.06 11.40
N LEU A 24 12.36 2.54 10.69
CA LEU A 24 12.19 1.71 9.53
C LEU A 24 12.48 0.21 9.78
N THR A 25 11.85 -0.63 8.98
CA THR A 25 12.33 -1.97 8.61
C THR A 25 12.43 -2.04 7.09
N TRP A 26 13.33 -2.88 6.57
CA TRP A 26 13.48 -3.06 5.14
C TRP A 26 13.33 -4.54 4.77
N GLY A 27 12.35 -4.84 3.92
CA GLY A 27 12.07 -6.18 3.42
C GLY A 27 11.34 -7.12 4.39
N ARG A 28 11.18 -6.70 5.65
CA ARG A 28 10.49 -7.48 6.69
C ARG A 28 9.49 -6.62 7.45
N LEU A 29 8.33 -7.22 7.77
CA LEU A 29 7.30 -6.59 8.60
C LEU A 29 7.69 -6.63 10.08
N PRO A 30 7.24 -5.65 10.88
CA PRO A 30 7.46 -5.63 12.33
C PRO A 30 6.90 -6.89 13.01
N THR A 31 7.64 -7.39 14.02
CA THR A 31 7.20 -8.49 14.90
C THR A 31 6.69 -7.94 16.25
N PRO A 32 5.96 -8.74 17.05
CA PRO A 32 5.52 -8.34 18.39
C PRO A 32 6.66 -7.96 19.34
N GLY A 33 7.88 -8.46 19.09
CA GLY A 33 9.08 -8.15 19.88
C GLY A 33 9.78 -6.84 19.50
N ARG A 34 9.33 -6.15 18.44
CA ARG A 34 9.90 -4.85 18.07
C ARG A 34 9.25 -3.74 18.91
N ASP A 35 10.09 -2.93 19.54
CA ASP A 35 9.61 -1.76 20.26
C ASP A 35 8.87 -0.78 19.34
N PRO A 36 7.74 -0.21 19.78
CA PRO A 36 7.02 0.78 19.01
C PRO A 36 7.84 2.07 18.85
N ILE A 37 7.85 2.63 17.65
CA ILE A 37 8.52 3.90 17.36
C ILE A 37 7.73 5.10 17.91
N LEU A 38 6.44 4.92 18.12
CA LEU A 38 5.50 5.89 18.67
C LEU A 38 4.37 5.14 19.37
N THR A 39 3.84 5.73 20.44
CA THR A 39 2.59 5.30 21.10
C THR A 39 1.59 6.45 21.06
N ILE A 40 0.37 6.18 20.60
CA ILE A 40 -0.70 7.18 20.49
C ILE A 40 -1.98 6.67 21.16
N ALA A 41 -2.85 7.59 21.56
CA ALA A 41 -4.19 7.23 22.03
C ALA A 41 -5.11 6.87 20.85
N SER A 42 -6.12 6.04 21.11
CA SER A 42 -7.14 5.70 20.11
C SER A 42 -7.90 6.95 19.66
N GLY A 43 -7.99 7.15 18.35
CA GLY A 43 -8.65 8.30 17.71
C GLY A 43 -7.72 9.45 17.36
N GLU A 44 -6.47 9.43 17.82
CA GLU A 44 -5.48 10.43 17.41
C GLU A 44 -5.01 10.21 15.98
N THR A 45 -4.41 11.27 15.42
CA THR A 45 -3.89 11.32 14.07
C THR A 45 -2.36 11.31 14.07
N VAL A 46 -1.78 10.65 13.07
CA VAL A 46 -0.34 10.64 12.88
C VAL A 46 0.00 10.91 11.41
N THR A 47 0.93 11.84 11.19
CA THR A 47 1.57 12.05 9.89
C THR A 47 2.84 11.22 9.84
N VAL A 48 2.98 10.38 8.81
CA VAL A 48 4.08 9.45 8.63
C VAL A 48 4.75 9.71 7.29
N ASP A 49 6.05 9.90 7.29
CA ASP A 49 6.85 9.88 6.06
C ASP A 49 7.15 8.44 5.66
N THR A 50 7.02 8.16 4.37
CA THR A 50 7.38 6.88 3.78
C THR A 50 8.39 7.06 2.65
N ILE A 51 9.16 6.02 2.37
CA ILE A 51 10.19 5.99 1.34
C ILE A 51 9.85 4.91 0.32
N SER A 52 9.88 5.26 -0.97
CA SER A 52 9.87 4.27 -2.05
C SER A 52 11.18 3.47 -2.04
N HIS A 53 11.13 2.22 -2.39
CA HIS A 53 12.30 1.35 -2.52
C HIS A 53 13.12 1.62 -3.81
N GLU A 54 12.58 2.37 -4.76
CA GLU A 54 13.27 2.67 -6.03
C GLU A 54 14.50 3.58 -5.80
N GLY A 55 15.61 3.20 -6.41
CA GLY A 55 16.93 3.81 -6.16
C GLY A 55 17.73 3.13 -5.02
N LEU A 56 17.09 2.30 -4.19
CA LEU A 56 17.72 1.51 -3.12
C LEU A 56 18.11 0.10 -3.57
N MET A 57 17.47 -0.41 -4.62
CA MET A 57 17.62 -1.80 -5.01
C MET A 57 19.01 -2.07 -5.63
N GLU A 58 19.56 -3.26 -5.37
CA GLU A 58 20.88 -3.67 -5.88
C GLU A 58 21.00 -3.61 -7.40
N ASP A 59 19.90 -3.89 -8.13
CA ASP A 59 19.87 -3.83 -9.59
C ASP A 59 19.79 -2.41 -10.13
N GLN A 60 19.61 -1.42 -9.26
CA GLN A 60 19.69 0.02 -9.54
C GLN A 60 20.96 0.67 -8.96
N GLY A 61 21.86 -0.14 -8.42
CA GLY A 61 23.17 0.31 -7.90
C GLY A 61 23.21 0.64 -6.41
N ARG A 62 22.09 0.55 -5.67
CA ARG A 62 21.98 0.84 -4.23
C ARG A 62 22.56 2.21 -3.81
N ASP A 63 22.52 3.17 -4.71
CA ASP A 63 22.97 4.54 -4.54
C ASP A 63 21.92 5.50 -5.13
N PRO A 64 20.98 6.00 -4.30
CA PRO A 64 19.89 6.85 -4.78
C PRO A 64 20.39 8.17 -5.38
N LEU A 65 21.51 8.74 -4.89
CA LEU A 65 22.06 9.96 -5.48
C LEU A 65 22.53 9.72 -6.91
N THR A 66 23.29 8.66 -7.16
CA THR A 66 23.74 8.28 -8.51
C THR A 66 22.57 7.88 -9.41
N TYR A 67 21.64 7.08 -8.87
CA TYR A 67 20.48 6.62 -9.62
C TYR A 67 19.61 7.78 -10.11
N PHE A 68 19.17 8.66 -9.21
CA PHE A 68 18.31 9.79 -9.59
C PHE A 68 19.04 10.87 -10.38
N ALA A 69 20.36 11.07 -10.15
CA ALA A 69 21.16 11.97 -10.98
C ALA A 69 21.21 11.53 -12.45
N SER A 70 21.20 10.22 -12.74
CA SER A 70 21.13 9.70 -14.12
C SER A 70 19.84 10.08 -14.84
N HIS A 71 18.80 10.44 -14.09
CA HIS A 71 17.50 10.94 -14.56
C HIS A 71 17.37 12.47 -14.48
N GLY A 72 18.46 13.19 -14.15
CA GLY A 72 18.49 14.64 -14.10
C GLY A 72 17.95 15.25 -12.80
N VAL A 73 17.74 14.45 -11.75
CA VAL A 73 17.37 14.95 -10.42
C VAL A 73 18.61 15.49 -9.71
N ALA A 74 18.54 16.72 -9.20
CA ALA A 74 19.64 17.31 -8.45
C ALA A 74 19.77 16.61 -7.07
N ALA A 75 20.98 16.56 -6.53
CA ALA A 75 21.25 15.89 -5.25
C ALA A 75 20.39 16.43 -4.08
N GLY A 76 20.10 17.74 -4.08
CA GLY A 76 19.23 18.36 -3.07
C GLY A 76 17.73 18.05 -3.24
N ASP A 77 17.34 17.47 -4.38
CA ASP A 77 15.97 17.04 -4.68
C ASP A 77 15.75 15.53 -4.45
N VAL A 78 16.79 14.81 -4.02
CA VAL A 78 16.69 13.44 -3.51
C VAL A 78 16.38 13.50 -2.01
N LEU A 79 15.54 12.62 -1.51
CA LEU A 79 15.18 12.57 -0.10
C LEU A 79 16.36 12.17 0.77
N GLU A 80 16.62 12.94 1.84
CA GLU A 80 17.72 12.71 2.77
C GLU A 80 17.58 11.36 3.48
N ASP A 81 16.37 10.99 3.93
CA ASP A 81 16.08 9.71 4.58
C ASP A 81 16.31 8.50 3.65
N LEU A 82 16.08 8.65 2.35
CA LEU A 82 16.43 7.63 1.35
C LEU A 82 17.95 7.43 1.25
N VAL A 83 18.70 8.53 1.24
CA VAL A 83 20.17 8.52 1.20
C VAL A 83 20.75 7.95 2.50
N GLU A 84 20.18 8.34 3.65
CA GLU A 84 20.58 7.81 4.97
C GLU A 84 20.35 6.31 5.08
N LEU A 85 19.19 5.82 4.60
CA LEU A 85 18.91 4.38 4.60
C LEU A 85 19.88 3.61 3.70
N ALA A 86 20.20 4.12 2.51
CA ALA A 86 21.18 3.50 1.61
C ALA A 86 22.58 3.39 2.23
N ALA A 87 22.97 4.37 3.04
CA ALA A 87 24.27 4.45 3.73
C ALA A 87 24.28 3.74 5.08
N SER A 88 23.13 3.25 5.58
CA SER A 88 23.00 2.67 6.90
C SER A 88 23.44 1.21 6.97
N ASP A 89 23.59 0.70 8.21
CA ASP A 89 23.86 -0.71 8.51
C ASP A 89 22.58 -1.58 8.52
N VAL A 90 21.43 -1.06 8.06
CA VAL A 90 20.20 -1.84 7.95
C VAL A 90 20.43 -2.98 6.95
N VAL A 91 20.35 -4.20 7.47
CA VAL A 91 20.57 -5.40 6.67
C VAL A 91 19.35 -5.64 5.77
N HIS A 92 19.62 -5.74 4.48
CA HIS A 92 18.66 -6.18 3.49
C HIS A 92 19.32 -7.19 2.56
N THR A 93 18.74 -8.37 2.44
CA THR A 93 19.26 -9.46 1.61
C THR A 93 18.28 -9.78 0.51
N ARG A 94 18.63 -9.46 -0.72
CA ARG A 94 17.80 -9.74 -1.88
C ARG A 94 17.43 -11.23 -1.94
N GLY A 95 16.17 -11.49 -2.23
CA GLY A 95 15.57 -12.82 -2.32
C GLY A 95 14.87 -13.24 -1.04
N PRO A 96 15.55 -13.41 0.12
CA PRO A 96 14.86 -13.64 1.39
C PRO A 96 14.01 -12.49 1.86
N ASP A 97 14.46 -11.22 1.62
CA ASP A 97 13.76 -10.02 2.02
C ASP A 97 12.99 -9.44 0.84
N GLY A 98 11.82 -8.86 1.11
CA GLY A 98 11.06 -8.11 0.14
C GLY A 98 11.70 -6.74 -0.18
N PRO A 99 11.22 -6.00 -1.18
CA PRO A 99 11.82 -4.73 -1.56
C PRO A 99 11.43 -3.57 -0.63
N HIS A 100 10.27 -3.63 0.01
CA HIS A 100 9.58 -2.50 0.60
C HIS A 100 10.24 -1.99 1.88
N VAL A 101 10.33 -0.67 1.98
CA VAL A 101 10.71 0.04 3.21
C VAL A 101 9.43 0.34 3.99
N VAL A 102 9.41 -0.04 5.27
CA VAL A 102 8.23 0.02 6.13
C VAL A 102 8.51 0.90 7.34
N THR A 103 7.69 1.94 7.55
CA THR A 103 7.72 2.81 8.73
C THR A 103 6.78 2.28 9.80
N GLY A 104 7.30 2.04 11.00
CA GLY A 104 6.53 1.49 12.13
C GLY A 104 7.37 0.55 13.02
N PRO A 105 6.75 -0.12 14.01
CA PRO A 105 5.32 -0.12 14.32
C PRO A 105 4.89 1.07 15.21
N ILE A 106 3.67 1.53 15.03
CA ILE A 106 3.01 2.52 15.89
C ILE A 106 2.04 1.77 16.81
N ARG A 107 2.21 1.94 18.11
CA ARG A 107 1.33 1.36 19.12
C ARG A 107 0.10 2.25 19.32
N VAL A 108 -1.10 1.66 19.32
CA VAL A 108 -2.34 2.35 19.68
C VAL A 108 -2.79 1.86 21.06
N GLU A 109 -2.89 2.77 22.02
CA GLU A 109 -3.24 2.44 23.40
C GLU A 109 -4.62 1.77 23.50
N GLY A 110 -4.68 0.73 24.32
CA GLY A 110 -5.91 -0.02 24.57
C GLY A 110 -6.28 -1.05 23.53
N ALA A 111 -5.60 -1.11 22.37
CA ALA A 111 -5.84 -2.14 21.36
C ALA A 111 -5.45 -3.53 21.88
N LYS A 112 -6.32 -4.51 21.71
CA LYS A 112 -6.13 -5.90 22.17
C LYS A 112 -6.48 -6.89 21.05
N PRO A 113 -5.92 -8.10 21.08
CA PRO A 113 -6.33 -9.16 20.16
C PRO A 113 -7.87 -9.37 20.19
N GLY A 114 -8.47 -9.36 18.99
CA GLY A 114 -9.91 -9.45 18.79
C GLY A 114 -10.63 -8.11 18.65
N ASP A 115 -9.96 -6.99 18.92
CA ASP A 115 -10.44 -5.66 18.50
C ASP A 115 -10.19 -5.45 16.99
N ILE A 116 -10.73 -4.36 16.47
CA ILE A 116 -10.55 -3.90 15.11
C ILE A 116 -9.80 -2.56 15.15
N LEU A 117 -8.77 -2.39 14.33
CA LEU A 117 -8.21 -1.08 14.07
C LEU A 117 -8.87 -0.48 12.83
N LYS A 118 -9.52 0.67 13.02
CA LYS A 118 -10.03 1.54 11.96
C LYS A 118 -8.91 2.51 11.57
N ILE A 119 -8.54 2.52 10.29
CA ILE A 119 -7.47 3.33 9.71
C ILE A 119 -8.12 4.25 8.68
N GLU A 120 -8.20 5.54 8.97
CA GLU A 120 -8.76 6.56 8.07
C GLU A 120 -7.61 7.29 7.37
N TYR A 121 -7.55 7.23 6.03
CA TYR A 121 -6.54 7.94 5.23
C TYR A 121 -7.00 9.38 4.99
N LEU A 122 -6.46 10.32 5.77
CA LEU A 122 -6.90 11.72 5.78
C LEU A 122 -6.18 12.55 4.72
N ASP A 123 -4.89 12.27 4.50
CA ASP A 123 -4.07 12.98 3.52
C ASP A 123 -2.94 12.08 2.99
N LEU A 124 -2.61 12.27 1.71
CA LEU A 124 -1.57 11.54 0.98
C LEU A 124 -0.81 12.54 0.12
N THR A 125 0.15 13.22 0.71
CA THR A 125 0.93 14.27 0.06
C THR A 125 2.20 13.72 -0.58
N PRO A 126 2.44 13.91 -1.90
CA PRO A 126 3.70 13.62 -2.57
C PRO A 126 4.89 14.30 -1.89
N ARG A 127 5.98 13.55 -1.65
CA ARG A 127 7.22 14.11 -1.09
C ARG A 127 8.19 14.60 -2.17
N VAL A 128 8.07 14.04 -3.38
CA VAL A 128 8.92 14.33 -4.54
C VAL A 128 8.06 14.48 -5.81
N PRO A 129 8.49 15.24 -6.84
CA PRO A 129 7.77 15.39 -8.10
C PRO A 129 8.16 14.34 -9.15
N TYR A 130 8.48 13.12 -8.73
CA TYR A 130 8.89 12.03 -9.61
C TYR A 130 8.59 10.68 -8.99
N GLY A 131 8.60 9.65 -9.81
CA GLY A 131 8.48 8.25 -9.40
C GLY A 131 9.07 7.32 -10.46
N VAL A 132 9.06 6.03 -10.17
CA VAL A 132 9.64 5.00 -11.03
C VAL A 132 8.67 3.83 -11.17
N VAL A 133 8.54 3.29 -12.38
CA VAL A 133 7.87 2.01 -12.63
C VAL A 133 8.92 1.01 -13.06
N SER A 134 9.01 -0.13 -12.39
CA SER A 134 10.02 -1.15 -12.68
C SER A 134 9.39 -2.49 -13.07
N SER A 135 10.11 -3.22 -13.95
CA SER A 135 9.81 -4.61 -14.26
C SER A 135 11.09 -5.42 -14.19
N ARG A 136 11.02 -6.62 -13.62
CA ARG A 136 12.17 -7.51 -13.43
C ARG A 136 11.89 -8.87 -14.04
N HIS A 137 12.81 -9.39 -14.89
CA HIS A 137 12.62 -10.69 -15.54
C HIS A 137 12.50 -11.82 -14.49
N GLY A 138 11.54 -12.70 -14.68
CA GLY A 138 11.17 -13.73 -13.71
C GLY A 138 10.11 -13.32 -12.68
N LEU A 139 9.71 -12.05 -12.68
CA LEU A 139 8.66 -11.47 -11.83
C LEU A 139 7.61 -10.77 -12.71
N GLY A 140 6.52 -10.29 -12.12
CA GLY A 140 5.42 -9.69 -12.90
C GLY A 140 4.47 -10.75 -13.49
N CYS A 141 3.40 -10.29 -14.12
CA CYS A 141 2.38 -11.15 -14.72
C CYS A 141 2.95 -11.98 -15.90
N LEU A 142 3.87 -11.41 -16.66
CA LEU A 142 4.54 -12.05 -17.80
C LEU A 142 5.97 -12.46 -17.43
N ALA A 143 6.15 -13.14 -16.32
CA ALA A 143 7.43 -13.43 -15.68
C ALA A 143 8.49 -14.06 -16.60
N GLY A 144 8.09 -14.94 -17.52
CA GLY A 144 8.99 -15.61 -18.48
C GLY A 144 9.14 -14.88 -19.83
N GLU A 145 8.42 -13.78 -20.05
CA GLU A 145 8.32 -13.10 -21.34
C GLU A 145 8.83 -11.66 -21.27
N ARG A 146 8.78 -11.02 -20.09
CA ARG A 146 9.13 -9.61 -19.89
C ARG A 146 9.96 -9.42 -18.60
N PRO A 147 10.79 -8.34 -18.51
CA PRO A 147 11.13 -7.40 -19.58
C PRO A 147 12.13 -7.98 -20.60
N VAL A 148 12.10 -7.45 -21.80
CA VAL A 148 13.05 -7.74 -22.88
C VAL A 148 13.62 -6.45 -23.44
N ASP A 149 14.79 -6.50 -24.03
CA ASP A 149 15.33 -5.43 -24.85
C ASP A 149 14.51 -5.30 -26.14
N ASP A 150 14.00 -4.10 -26.41
CA ASP A 150 13.08 -3.87 -27.53
C ASP A 150 13.74 -4.00 -28.92
N GLU A 151 15.07 -3.90 -29.00
CA GLU A 151 15.81 -4.01 -30.29
C GLU A 151 16.19 -5.46 -30.59
N THR A 152 16.60 -6.20 -29.55
CA THR A 152 17.10 -7.57 -29.71
C THR A 152 16.05 -8.63 -29.39
N GLY A 153 15.05 -8.30 -28.60
CA GLY A 153 14.08 -9.25 -28.06
C GLY A 153 14.64 -10.16 -26.95
N GLU A 154 15.89 -9.95 -26.55
CA GLU A 154 16.51 -10.75 -25.49
C GLU A 154 16.02 -10.32 -24.10
N ALA A 155 15.93 -11.29 -23.18
CA ALA A 155 15.57 -11.00 -21.80
C ALA A 155 16.58 -10.08 -21.13
N VAL A 156 16.09 -9.03 -20.48
CA VAL A 156 16.91 -8.12 -19.66
C VAL A 156 16.50 -8.26 -18.19
N ARG A 157 17.47 -8.08 -17.29
CA ARG A 157 17.24 -8.27 -15.84
C ARG A 157 16.20 -7.32 -15.29
N ILE A 158 16.24 -6.06 -15.72
CA ILE A 158 15.37 -4.98 -15.24
C ILE A 158 15.16 -3.94 -16.33
N ILE A 159 13.96 -3.38 -16.36
CA ILE A 159 13.67 -2.08 -16.96
C ILE A 159 13.07 -1.22 -15.87
N SER A 160 13.66 -0.05 -15.59
CA SER A 160 13.14 0.97 -14.70
C SER A 160 12.82 2.22 -15.50
N GLN A 161 11.57 2.64 -15.49
CA GLN A 161 11.10 3.81 -16.21
C GLN A 161 10.86 4.95 -15.24
N PHE A 162 11.71 5.98 -15.31
CA PHE A 162 11.53 7.22 -14.57
C PHE A 162 10.35 8.02 -15.14
N CYS A 163 9.49 8.54 -14.23
CA CYS A 163 8.36 9.39 -14.55
C CYS A 163 8.46 10.71 -13.80
N THR A 164 8.17 11.81 -14.45
CA THR A 164 7.96 13.11 -13.79
C THR A 164 6.51 13.24 -13.33
N ALA A 165 6.27 13.88 -12.20
CA ALA A 165 4.93 14.13 -11.67
C ALA A 165 4.64 15.63 -11.62
N ASP A 166 3.54 16.04 -12.23
CA ASP A 166 2.95 17.35 -12.08
C ASP A 166 1.87 17.28 -10.99
N ILE A 167 2.27 17.64 -9.78
CA ILE A 167 1.43 17.50 -8.60
C ILE A 167 0.23 18.47 -8.67
N ASP A 168 0.43 19.68 -9.19
CA ASP A 168 -0.62 20.70 -9.28
C ASP A 168 -1.73 20.30 -10.26
N ASN A 169 -1.38 19.58 -11.33
CA ASN A 169 -2.31 19.03 -12.32
C ASN A 169 -2.71 17.57 -12.08
N HIS A 170 -2.22 16.97 -11.00
CA HIS A 170 -2.49 15.55 -10.66
C HIS A 170 -2.19 14.58 -11.81
N THR A 171 -1.04 14.73 -12.48
CA THR A 171 -0.63 13.85 -13.57
C THR A 171 0.82 13.41 -13.44
N ALA A 172 1.13 12.22 -13.97
CA ALA A 172 2.49 11.77 -14.21
C ALA A 172 2.75 11.64 -15.70
N THR A 173 4.00 11.81 -16.09
CA THR A 173 4.46 11.67 -17.47
C THR A 173 5.58 10.65 -17.55
N MET A 174 5.34 9.60 -18.34
CA MET A 174 6.32 8.60 -18.77
C MET A 174 6.82 8.99 -20.15
N ALA A 175 8.12 9.19 -20.30
CA ALA A 175 8.73 9.60 -21.55
C ALA A 175 9.64 8.51 -22.10
N TRP A 176 9.67 8.35 -23.44
CA TRP A 176 10.64 7.48 -24.13
C TRP A 176 11.08 8.09 -25.44
N GLY A 177 12.35 7.91 -25.78
CA GLY A 177 12.96 8.59 -26.96
C GLY A 177 12.92 10.12 -26.83
N GLU A 178 13.12 10.83 -27.94
CA GLU A 178 13.28 12.29 -27.89
C GLU A 178 11.96 13.06 -27.68
N ASN A 179 10.81 12.56 -28.21
CA ASN A 179 9.57 13.35 -28.24
C ASN A 179 8.29 12.56 -27.94
N ARG A 180 8.38 11.34 -27.38
CA ARG A 180 7.22 10.51 -27.08
C ARG A 180 6.92 10.51 -25.59
N ARG A 181 5.66 10.70 -25.23
CA ARG A 181 5.20 10.80 -23.85
C ARG A 181 3.83 10.17 -23.69
N ILE A 182 3.63 9.53 -22.54
CA ILE A 182 2.32 9.10 -22.05
C ILE A 182 2.06 9.88 -20.77
N THR A 183 0.92 10.54 -20.67
CA THR A 183 0.49 11.24 -19.46
C THR A 183 -0.74 10.53 -18.89
N PHE A 184 -0.73 10.29 -17.59
CA PHE A 184 -1.79 9.59 -16.88
C PHE A 184 -2.05 10.25 -15.51
N PRO A 185 -3.26 10.10 -14.95
CA PRO A 185 -3.62 10.73 -13.68
C PRO A 185 -2.86 10.11 -12.50
N LEU A 186 -2.57 10.94 -11.49
CA LEU A 186 -2.15 10.51 -10.17
C LEU A 186 -3.37 10.12 -9.32
N SER A 187 -3.21 9.10 -8.50
CA SER A 187 -4.16 8.67 -7.48
C SER A 187 -3.36 8.05 -6.34
N PRO A 188 -2.72 8.88 -5.48
CA PRO A 188 -1.83 8.39 -4.44
C PRO A 188 -2.53 7.50 -3.42
N PHE A 189 -1.86 6.43 -3.01
CA PHE A 189 -2.28 5.54 -1.93
C PHE A 189 -1.09 4.78 -1.35
N MET A 190 -1.31 4.10 -0.21
CA MET A 190 -0.30 3.23 0.40
C MET A 190 -0.52 1.80 -0.09
N GLY A 191 0.40 1.26 -0.88
CA GLY A 191 0.37 -0.13 -1.33
C GLY A 191 0.46 -1.09 -0.14
N LEU A 192 1.29 -0.74 0.84
CA LEU A 192 1.51 -1.51 2.03
C LEU A 192 1.03 -0.76 3.29
N SER A 193 0.02 -1.32 3.96
CA SER A 193 -0.52 -0.82 5.22
C SER A 193 -1.07 -1.98 6.05
N GLY A 194 -0.66 -2.11 7.32
CA GLY A 194 -1.01 -3.30 8.08
C GLY A 194 -0.76 -3.20 9.57
N LEU A 195 -1.07 -4.30 10.26
CA LEU A 195 -0.85 -4.49 11.70
C LEU A 195 0.15 -5.61 11.96
N THR A 196 0.89 -5.50 13.04
CA THR A 196 1.80 -6.57 13.48
C THR A 196 1.04 -7.88 13.64
N ALA A 197 1.46 -8.90 12.88
CA ALA A 197 0.88 -10.24 12.96
C ALA A 197 1.34 -10.96 14.26
N ASN A 198 0.49 -11.84 14.78
CA ASN A 198 0.83 -12.64 15.96
C ASN A 198 1.78 -13.80 15.60
N THR A 199 3.02 -13.45 15.26
CA THR A 199 4.11 -14.40 14.95
C THR A 199 5.46 -13.81 15.32
N ASP A 200 6.35 -14.64 15.86
CA ASP A 200 7.73 -14.24 16.16
C ASP A 200 8.64 -14.23 14.92
N VAL A 201 8.16 -14.77 13.81
CA VAL A 201 8.87 -14.74 12.53
C VAL A 201 8.55 -13.45 11.80
N ALA A 202 9.58 -12.64 11.51
CA ALA A 202 9.41 -11.46 10.69
C ALA A 202 8.94 -11.85 9.28
N LEU A 203 7.69 -11.50 8.96
CA LEU A 203 7.09 -11.79 7.66
C LEU A 203 7.79 -10.98 6.56
N ASN A 204 7.86 -11.55 5.36
CA ASN A 204 8.30 -10.84 4.17
C ASN A 204 7.30 -9.73 3.81
N THR A 205 7.76 -8.62 3.29
CA THR A 205 6.88 -7.48 2.94
C THR A 205 6.05 -7.73 1.68
N ILE A 206 6.39 -8.72 0.84
CA ILE A 206 5.72 -8.97 -0.45
C ILE A 206 4.29 -9.52 -0.25
N PRO A 207 4.04 -10.68 0.42
CA PRO A 207 2.69 -11.23 0.44
C PRO A 207 1.77 -10.47 1.42
N PRO A 208 0.59 -10.04 1.00
CA PRO A 208 -0.46 -9.58 1.91
C PRO A 208 -1.10 -10.74 2.67
N GLY A 209 -1.87 -10.39 3.71
CA GLY A 209 -2.60 -11.39 4.50
C GLY A 209 -3.71 -10.79 5.38
N ALA A 210 -4.20 -11.56 6.35
CA ALA A 210 -5.23 -11.09 7.30
C ALA A 210 -4.78 -9.87 8.14
N HIS A 211 -3.48 -9.65 8.24
CA HIS A 211 -2.87 -8.49 8.91
C HIS A 211 -2.84 -7.22 8.04
N GLY A 212 -3.35 -7.27 6.81
CA GLY A 212 -3.13 -6.26 5.78
C GLY A 212 -1.79 -6.52 5.07
N GLY A 213 -0.88 -5.57 5.15
CA GLY A 213 0.42 -5.63 4.45
C GLY A 213 0.29 -5.08 3.04
N ASN A 214 0.93 -5.73 2.08
CA ASN A 214 1.02 -5.31 0.68
C ASN A 214 -0.25 -5.65 -0.10
N LEU A 215 -1.32 -4.87 0.13
CA LEU A 215 -2.65 -5.14 -0.45
C LEU A 215 -2.78 -4.61 -1.89
N ASP A 216 -2.09 -3.51 -2.20
CA ASP A 216 -2.10 -2.82 -3.51
C ASP A 216 -3.50 -2.54 -4.04
N VAL A 217 -4.36 -2.04 -3.17
CA VAL A 217 -5.73 -1.64 -3.50
C VAL A 217 -5.78 -0.13 -3.70
N ARG A 218 -5.70 0.33 -4.94
CA ARG A 218 -5.67 1.76 -5.27
C ARG A 218 -6.91 2.54 -4.81
N ASP A 219 -8.02 1.85 -4.54
CA ASP A 219 -9.27 2.43 -4.05
C ASP A 219 -9.22 2.74 -2.53
N LEU A 220 -8.11 2.36 -1.85
CA LEU A 220 -7.79 2.75 -0.47
C LEU A 220 -6.91 4.00 -0.41
N GLY A 221 -7.22 5.00 -1.22
CA GLY A 221 -6.58 6.32 -1.23
C GLY A 221 -7.16 7.30 -0.21
N GLN A 222 -6.89 8.60 -0.41
CA GLN A 222 -7.38 9.66 0.46
C GLN A 222 -8.91 9.66 0.60
N GLY A 223 -9.40 9.80 1.83
CA GLY A 223 -10.83 9.76 2.16
C GLY A 223 -11.40 8.37 2.33
N SER A 224 -10.62 7.32 2.11
CA SER A 224 -11.03 5.95 2.39
C SER A 224 -10.70 5.54 3.84
N THR A 225 -11.29 4.42 4.24
CA THR A 225 -11.06 3.78 5.53
C THR A 225 -10.75 2.31 5.32
N MET A 226 -9.75 1.80 6.02
CA MET A 226 -9.45 0.37 6.10
C MET A 226 -9.68 -0.14 7.53
N TYR A 227 -10.18 -1.36 7.66
CA TYR A 227 -10.41 -2.07 8.92
C TYR A 227 -9.58 -3.35 8.93
N LEU A 228 -8.83 -3.54 10.01
CA LEU A 228 -7.99 -4.74 10.18
C LEU A 228 -8.21 -5.36 11.55
N PRO A 229 -8.24 -6.71 11.65
CA PRO A 229 -8.34 -7.39 12.93
C PRO A 229 -7.03 -7.25 13.72
N VAL A 230 -7.12 -6.77 14.95
CA VAL A 230 -5.98 -6.67 15.86
C VAL A 230 -5.56 -8.05 16.32
N GLN A 231 -4.29 -8.41 16.11
CA GLN A 231 -3.74 -9.72 16.45
C GLN A 231 -2.84 -9.68 17.69
N VAL A 232 -2.26 -8.51 18.00
CA VAL A 232 -1.34 -8.33 19.13
C VAL A 232 -1.73 -7.11 19.96
N GLU A 233 -1.29 -7.04 21.22
CA GLU A 233 -1.53 -5.88 22.06
C GLU A 233 -0.89 -4.61 21.46
N GLY A 234 -1.67 -3.52 21.40
CA GLY A 234 -1.25 -2.26 20.81
C GLY A 234 -1.35 -2.22 19.29
N ALA A 235 -1.90 -3.25 18.65
CA ALA A 235 -2.07 -3.40 17.20
C ALA A 235 -0.76 -3.38 16.38
N GLY A 236 0.16 -2.43 16.65
CA GLY A 236 1.43 -2.30 15.95
C GLY A 236 1.26 -1.90 14.49
N TYR A 237 0.60 -0.76 14.24
CA TYR A 237 0.35 -0.27 12.89
C TYR A 237 1.64 0.12 12.16
N TYR A 238 1.73 -0.20 10.88
CA TYR A 238 2.84 0.17 9.99
C TYR A 238 2.33 0.48 8.59
N MET A 239 3.13 1.26 7.83
CA MET A 239 2.88 1.54 6.43
C MET A 239 4.19 1.62 5.63
N GLY A 240 4.09 1.41 4.34
CA GLY A 240 5.21 1.48 3.40
C GLY A 240 4.70 1.41 1.97
N ASP A 241 5.63 1.23 1.03
CA ASP A 241 5.28 1.04 -0.38
C ASP A 241 4.34 2.12 -0.92
N PRO A 242 4.79 3.38 -0.93
CA PRO A 242 3.98 4.51 -1.35
C PRO A 242 3.88 4.59 -2.87
N HIS A 243 2.64 4.64 -3.37
CA HIS A 243 2.32 4.70 -4.79
C HIS A 243 1.70 6.03 -5.19
N PHE A 244 2.15 6.60 -6.31
CA PHE A 244 1.50 7.78 -6.92
C PHE A 244 0.37 7.38 -7.86
N ALA A 245 0.48 6.24 -8.50
CA ALA A 245 -0.56 5.69 -9.38
C ALA A 245 -0.33 4.19 -9.61
N GLN A 246 -1.42 3.44 -9.74
CA GLN A 246 -1.39 2.02 -10.10
C GLN A 246 -2.54 1.70 -11.05
N GLY A 247 -2.26 0.98 -12.11
CA GLY A 247 -3.29 0.28 -12.87
C GLY A 247 -3.74 -0.97 -12.11
N ASN A 248 -5.04 -1.24 -12.05
CA ASN A 248 -5.53 -2.49 -11.47
C ASN A 248 -4.87 -3.69 -12.15
N GLY A 249 -4.38 -4.62 -11.32
CA GLY A 249 -3.59 -5.77 -11.73
C GLY A 249 -2.09 -5.62 -11.49
N GLU A 250 -1.53 -4.41 -11.43
CA GLU A 250 -0.09 -4.13 -11.17
C GLU A 250 0.86 -5.00 -12.01
N VAL A 251 0.49 -5.18 -13.26
CA VAL A 251 0.94 -6.30 -14.11
C VAL A 251 2.44 -6.39 -14.38
N SER A 252 3.18 -5.28 -14.30
CA SER A 252 4.61 -5.26 -14.60
C SER A 252 5.52 -5.58 -13.41
N LEU A 253 5.00 -5.59 -12.20
CA LEU A 253 5.63 -5.87 -10.91
C LEU A 253 5.54 -4.71 -9.92
N THR A 254 5.62 -3.46 -10.35
CA THR A 254 5.49 -2.28 -9.49
C THR A 254 4.46 -1.32 -10.03
N ALA A 255 3.91 -0.51 -9.15
CA ALA A 255 3.14 0.69 -9.49
C ALA A 255 4.07 1.84 -9.95
N LEU A 256 3.57 3.07 -9.99
CA LEU A 256 4.41 4.27 -9.99
C LEU A 256 4.86 4.52 -8.56
N GLU A 257 5.99 3.94 -8.23
CA GLU A 257 6.63 4.01 -6.92
C GLU A 257 7.15 5.41 -6.64
N ALA A 258 6.66 6.04 -5.58
CA ALA A 258 7.12 7.38 -5.21
C ALA A 258 6.75 7.72 -3.75
N SER A 259 7.67 8.33 -3.04
CA SER A 259 7.56 8.61 -1.60
C SER A 259 6.41 9.55 -1.24
N LEU A 260 5.64 9.20 -0.20
CA LEU A 260 4.49 9.93 0.31
C LEU A 260 4.69 10.36 1.77
N ARG A 261 4.06 11.48 2.14
CA ARG A 261 3.73 11.87 3.51
C ARG A 261 2.26 11.59 3.71
N THR A 262 1.93 10.65 4.59
CA THR A 262 0.56 10.19 4.76
C THR A 262 0.07 10.51 6.16
N THR A 263 -1.10 11.13 6.27
CA THR A 263 -1.77 11.36 7.56
C THR A 263 -2.93 10.38 7.72
N VAL A 264 -2.91 9.62 8.80
CA VAL A 264 -3.98 8.68 9.16
C VAL A 264 -4.52 8.96 10.55
N ARG A 265 -5.80 8.63 10.76
CA ARG A 265 -6.39 8.48 12.10
C ARG A 265 -6.48 7.00 12.43
N LEU A 266 -6.04 6.64 13.64
CA LEU A 266 -6.06 5.26 14.12
C LEU A 266 -7.03 5.11 15.28
N THR A 267 -8.14 4.41 15.07
CA THR A 267 -9.19 4.25 16.09
C THR A 267 -9.37 2.77 16.43
N VAL A 268 -9.27 2.43 17.70
CA VAL A 268 -9.56 1.09 18.20
C VAL A 268 -11.07 0.93 18.40
N LEU A 269 -11.64 -0.08 17.80
CA LEU A 269 -13.04 -0.47 17.94
C LEU A 269 -13.10 -1.90 18.48
N SER A 270 -13.98 -2.17 19.46
CA SER A 270 -14.33 -3.56 19.74
C SER A 270 -15.07 -4.15 18.52
N ALA A 271 -15.03 -5.47 18.37
CA ALA A 271 -15.78 -6.14 17.31
C ALA A 271 -17.28 -5.77 17.34
N ALA A 272 -17.86 -5.59 18.54
CA ALA A 272 -19.25 -5.17 18.68
C ALA A 272 -19.50 -3.72 18.23
N GLN A 273 -18.53 -2.83 18.37
CA GLN A 273 -18.64 -1.42 17.90
C GLN A 273 -18.50 -1.30 16.38
N SER A 274 -17.67 -2.13 15.74
CA SER A 274 -17.50 -2.11 14.30
C SER A 274 -18.63 -2.84 13.57
N PHE A 275 -19.18 -3.92 14.14
CA PHE A 275 -20.14 -4.81 13.50
C PHE A 275 -21.32 -4.12 12.80
N PRO A 276 -21.98 -3.08 13.37
CA PRO A 276 -23.10 -2.44 12.70
C PRO A 276 -22.77 -1.81 11.35
N SER A 277 -21.52 -1.42 11.12
CA SER A 277 -21.10 -0.75 9.88
C SER A 277 -20.25 -1.62 8.95
N THR A 278 -19.63 -2.68 9.49
CA THR A 278 -18.65 -3.48 8.73
C THR A 278 -18.98 -4.97 8.70
N GLY A 279 -19.92 -5.43 9.54
CA GLY A 279 -20.07 -6.86 9.83
C GLY A 279 -18.87 -7.41 10.60
N ARG A 280 -18.66 -8.72 10.54
CA ARG A 280 -17.50 -9.37 11.16
C ARG A 280 -16.24 -9.06 10.35
N ILE A 281 -15.14 -8.74 11.02
CA ILE A 281 -13.84 -8.46 10.41
C ILE A 281 -12.87 -9.58 10.78
N ASP A 282 -12.57 -10.45 9.83
CA ASP A 282 -11.59 -11.54 9.95
C ASP A 282 -10.33 -11.30 9.10
N GLY A 283 -10.35 -10.30 8.23
CA GLY A 283 -9.27 -9.88 7.35
C GLY A 283 -9.46 -8.43 6.91
N PRO A 284 -8.69 -7.95 5.92
CA PRO A 284 -8.80 -6.59 5.41
C PRO A 284 -10.19 -6.32 4.84
N PHE A 285 -10.78 -5.21 5.27
CA PHE A 285 -12.01 -4.66 4.74
C PHE A 285 -11.83 -3.16 4.54
N GLY A 286 -12.35 -2.64 3.44
CA GLY A 286 -12.26 -1.21 3.14
C GLY A 286 -13.61 -0.57 2.88
N GLU A 287 -13.65 0.75 2.98
CA GLU A 287 -14.76 1.56 2.52
C GLU A 287 -14.33 2.96 2.10
N SER A 288 -15.13 3.56 1.25
CA SER A 288 -15.12 4.99 0.95
C SER A 288 -16.51 5.57 1.27
N ASP A 289 -16.70 6.86 1.04
CA ASP A 289 -18.02 7.49 1.18
C ASP A 289 -19.07 6.83 0.28
N THR A 290 -18.65 6.25 -0.84
CA THR A 290 -19.55 5.73 -1.89
C THR A 290 -19.60 4.22 -2.00
N HIS A 291 -18.57 3.50 -1.52
CA HIS A 291 -18.46 2.04 -1.70
C HIS A 291 -18.03 1.33 -0.43
N TRP A 292 -18.51 0.12 -0.23
CA TRP A 292 -17.81 -0.91 0.55
C TRP A 292 -16.82 -1.63 -0.36
N ILE A 293 -15.67 -2.02 0.18
CA ILE A 293 -14.57 -2.65 -0.55
C ILE A 293 -14.28 -4.00 0.10
N ALA A 294 -14.84 -5.06 -0.46
CA ALA A 294 -14.54 -6.42 -0.05
C ALA A 294 -13.22 -6.87 -0.66
N LEU A 295 -12.41 -7.64 0.07
CA LEU A 295 -11.14 -8.16 -0.41
C LEU A 295 -11.11 -9.69 -0.38
N GLY A 296 -10.40 -10.27 -1.35
CA GLY A 296 -10.08 -11.70 -1.40
C GLY A 296 -8.63 -11.89 -1.78
N LEU A 297 -7.93 -12.72 -1.03
CA LEU A 297 -6.49 -12.95 -1.15
C LEU A 297 -6.24 -14.46 -1.29
N ASP A 298 -5.48 -14.87 -2.28
CA ASP A 298 -5.00 -16.25 -2.44
C ASP A 298 -3.82 -16.29 -3.44
N ARG A 299 -3.00 -17.33 -3.39
CA ARG A 299 -1.96 -17.59 -4.39
C ARG A 299 -2.53 -17.89 -5.78
N ASP A 300 -3.70 -18.48 -5.82
CA ASP A 300 -4.47 -18.74 -7.03
C ASP A 300 -5.50 -17.61 -7.26
N LEU A 301 -5.49 -17.00 -8.44
CA LEU A 301 -6.36 -15.86 -8.75
C LEU A 301 -7.84 -16.22 -8.73
N ASP A 302 -8.20 -17.45 -9.16
CA ASP A 302 -9.59 -17.92 -9.14
C ASP A 302 -10.06 -18.12 -7.69
N GLU A 303 -9.19 -18.60 -6.80
CA GLU A 303 -9.50 -18.72 -5.37
C GLU A 303 -9.57 -17.34 -4.69
N ALA A 304 -8.69 -16.38 -5.06
CA ALA A 304 -8.79 -15.00 -4.61
C ALA A 304 -10.13 -14.37 -5.01
N MET A 305 -10.57 -14.57 -6.26
CA MET A 305 -11.90 -14.15 -6.73
C MET A 305 -13.01 -14.78 -5.90
N LYS A 306 -12.98 -16.11 -5.68
CA LYS A 306 -13.99 -16.80 -4.86
C LYS A 306 -14.00 -16.30 -3.41
N SER A 307 -12.83 -16.03 -2.85
CA SER A 307 -12.68 -15.44 -1.51
C SER A 307 -13.34 -14.06 -1.44
N CYS A 308 -13.06 -13.20 -2.43
CA CYS A 308 -13.66 -11.88 -2.53
C CYS A 308 -15.18 -11.93 -2.67
N VAL A 309 -15.73 -12.86 -3.50
CA VAL A 309 -17.19 -13.05 -3.64
C VAL A 309 -17.83 -13.46 -2.33
N ARG A 310 -17.22 -14.40 -1.57
CA ARG A 310 -17.74 -14.82 -0.25
C ARG A 310 -17.76 -13.66 0.73
N GLU A 311 -16.71 -12.87 0.73
CA GLU A 311 -16.59 -11.70 1.60
C GLU A 311 -17.63 -10.62 1.22
N ALA A 312 -17.83 -10.36 -0.07
CA ALA A 312 -18.83 -9.42 -0.56
C ALA A 312 -20.26 -9.85 -0.19
N ILE A 313 -20.59 -11.16 -0.29
CA ILE A 313 -21.87 -11.71 0.15
C ILE A 313 -22.03 -11.51 1.67
N ARG A 314 -21.01 -11.82 2.46
CA ARG A 314 -21.02 -11.64 3.91
C ARG A 314 -21.30 -10.19 4.30
N ILE A 315 -20.59 -9.23 3.70
CA ILE A 315 -20.81 -7.80 3.94
C ILE A 315 -22.25 -7.41 3.66
N LEU A 316 -22.79 -7.77 2.49
CA LEU A 316 -24.17 -7.45 2.14
C LEU A 316 -25.19 -8.09 3.08
N SER A 317 -24.90 -9.30 3.57
CA SER A 317 -25.77 -10.00 4.50
C SER A 317 -25.73 -9.42 5.90
N GLU A 318 -24.55 -9.09 6.42
CA GLU A 318 -24.35 -8.61 7.78
C GLU A 318 -24.60 -7.10 7.95
N VAL A 319 -24.26 -6.30 6.92
CA VAL A 319 -24.36 -4.83 6.97
C VAL A 319 -25.67 -4.32 6.34
N ALA A 320 -26.00 -4.83 5.16
CA ALA A 320 -27.19 -4.40 4.40
C ALA A 320 -28.40 -5.32 4.59
N PHE A 321 -28.31 -6.36 5.44
CA PHE A 321 -29.36 -7.34 5.74
C PHE A 321 -29.97 -8.01 4.51
N VAL A 322 -29.19 -8.14 3.43
CA VAL A 322 -29.62 -8.78 2.17
C VAL A 322 -29.47 -10.30 2.32
N PRO A 323 -30.50 -11.11 2.01
CA PRO A 323 -30.33 -12.57 2.01
C PRO A 323 -29.19 -13.00 1.08
N GLU A 324 -28.33 -13.93 1.49
CA GLU A 324 -27.12 -14.35 0.76
C GLU A 324 -27.39 -14.70 -0.70
N SER A 325 -28.49 -15.38 -1.00
CA SER A 325 -28.89 -15.72 -2.37
C SER A 325 -29.17 -14.49 -3.23
N ILE A 326 -29.79 -13.46 -2.64
CA ILE A 326 -30.05 -12.17 -3.32
C ILE A 326 -28.77 -11.37 -3.45
N ALA A 327 -27.93 -11.33 -2.39
CA ALA A 327 -26.61 -10.68 -2.42
C ALA A 327 -25.76 -11.25 -3.56
N TYR A 328 -25.72 -12.57 -3.71
CA TYR A 328 -24.98 -13.23 -4.80
C TYR A 328 -25.48 -12.82 -6.19
N LEU A 329 -26.80 -12.76 -6.39
CA LEU A 329 -27.39 -12.30 -7.67
C LEU A 329 -27.13 -10.82 -7.92
N TYR A 330 -27.24 -9.96 -6.88
CA TYR A 330 -26.92 -8.55 -6.96
C TYR A 330 -25.46 -8.32 -7.38
N LEU A 331 -24.53 -9.02 -6.74
CA LEU A 331 -23.09 -8.90 -7.04
C LEU A 331 -22.79 -9.28 -8.50
N SER A 332 -23.52 -10.23 -9.09
CA SER A 332 -23.37 -10.56 -10.51
C SER A 332 -23.88 -9.46 -11.45
N ALA A 333 -24.85 -8.66 -11.00
CA ALA A 333 -25.45 -7.60 -11.82
C ALA A 333 -24.78 -6.23 -11.61
N ALA A 334 -24.21 -5.96 -10.43
CA ALA A 334 -23.81 -4.62 -10.03
C ALA A 334 -22.55 -4.55 -9.11
N GLY A 335 -21.94 -5.65 -8.74
CA GLY A 335 -20.67 -5.67 -8.03
C GLY A 335 -19.51 -5.59 -9.03
N ASP A 336 -18.58 -4.63 -8.82
CA ASP A 336 -17.41 -4.48 -9.67
C ASP A 336 -16.20 -5.22 -9.05
N PHE A 337 -15.95 -6.45 -9.52
CA PHE A 337 -14.80 -7.26 -9.10
C PHE A 337 -13.56 -6.91 -9.92
N VAL A 338 -12.51 -6.52 -9.25
CA VAL A 338 -11.29 -6.00 -9.87
C VAL A 338 -10.09 -6.75 -9.31
N VAL A 339 -9.14 -7.11 -10.17
CA VAL A 339 -7.85 -7.65 -9.75
C VAL A 339 -7.01 -6.49 -9.20
N SER A 340 -6.67 -6.50 -7.92
CA SER A 340 -5.85 -5.47 -7.29
C SER A 340 -4.41 -5.56 -7.81
N GLN A 341 -3.80 -6.73 -7.62
CA GLN A 341 -2.46 -7.08 -8.11
C GLN A 341 -2.35 -8.59 -8.40
N VAL A 342 -1.41 -8.98 -9.27
CA VAL A 342 -1.13 -10.38 -9.64
C VAL A 342 0.32 -10.81 -9.40
N VAL A 343 1.10 -9.99 -8.67
CA VAL A 343 2.57 -10.05 -8.66
C VAL A 343 3.19 -10.43 -7.31
N ASP A 344 2.44 -10.39 -6.19
CA ASP A 344 2.99 -10.47 -4.83
C ASP A 344 2.90 -11.86 -4.18
N ASP A 345 3.08 -12.93 -4.96
CA ASP A 345 2.95 -14.31 -4.51
C ASP A 345 1.50 -14.65 -4.07
N VAL A 346 0.89 -13.84 -3.21
CA VAL A 346 -0.53 -13.85 -2.86
C VAL A 346 -1.24 -12.76 -3.66
N LYS A 347 -2.10 -13.16 -4.59
CA LYS A 347 -2.85 -12.26 -5.47
C LYS A 347 -4.05 -11.66 -4.77
N GLY A 348 -4.40 -10.43 -5.15
CA GLY A 348 -5.51 -9.68 -4.60
C GLY A 348 -6.65 -9.45 -5.60
N VAL A 349 -7.88 -9.67 -5.14
CA VAL A 349 -9.09 -9.23 -5.82
C VAL A 349 -9.90 -8.39 -4.84
N HIS A 350 -10.44 -7.26 -5.27
CA HIS A 350 -11.39 -6.50 -4.48
C HIS A 350 -12.69 -6.28 -5.22
N CYS A 351 -13.78 -6.08 -4.48
CA CYS A 351 -15.10 -5.78 -5.02
C CYS A 351 -15.57 -4.42 -4.51
N LEU A 352 -15.92 -3.54 -5.45
CA LEU A 352 -16.54 -2.26 -5.16
C LEU A 352 -18.07 -2.44 -5.14
N ILE A 353 -18.69 -2.27 -3.97
CA ILE A 353 -20.13 -2.38 -3.75
C ILE A 353 -20.68 -0.99 -3.46
N ARG A 354 -21.53 -0.48 -4.33
CA ARG A 354 -22.07 0.88 -4.20
C ARG A 354 -23.05 0.99 -3.02
N LYS A 355 -22.75 1.83 -2.04
CA LYS A 355 -23.62 2.09 -0.88
C LYS A 355 -24.98 2.67 -1.29
N ALA A 356 -25.01 3.47 -2.34
CA ALA A 356 -26.25 4.11 -2.85
C ALA A 356 -27.30 3.13 -3.41
N ASP A 357 -26.92 1.89 -3.71
CA ASP A 357 -27.86 0.86 -4.18
C ASP A 357 -28.70 0.30 -3.01
N PHE A 358 -28.30 0.58 -1.76
CA PHE A 358 -28.99 0.15 -0.55
C PHE A 358 -29.65 1.34 0.12
N PRO A 359 -30.99 1.40 0.17
CA PRO A 359 -31.70 2.52 0.79
C PRO A 359 -31.55 2.51 2.32
N ALA A 360 -31.88 3.66 2.94
CA ALA A 360 -31.59 4.05 4.33
C ALA A 360 -32.21 3.20 5.47
N TRP A 361 -32.49 1.93 5.24
CA TRP A 361 -32.71 0.96 6.33
C TRP A 361 -31.41 0.26 6.78
N VAL A 362 -30.29 0.60 6.14
CA VAL A 362 -28.94 0.12 6.44
C VAL A 362 -28.24 1.10 7.36
#